data_1e2633a66407bb4b82123c53a9066d96
#
_entry.id   1e2633a66407bb4b82123c53a9066d96
#
_cell.length_a   1.000
_cell.length_b   1.000
_cell.length_c   1.000
_cell.angle_alpha   90.00
_cell.angle_beta   90.00
_cell.angle_gamma   90.00
#
_symmetry.space_group_name_H-M   'P 1'
#
loop_
_entity.id
_entity.type
_entity.pdbx_description
1 polymer ?
#
loop_
_entity_poly.entity_id
_entity_poly.type
_entity_poly.pdbx_seq_one_letter_code
_entity_poly.pdbx_strand_id
1 'polypeptide(L)' 'MEEKKNDFIKHEPCPSCGSKDNLARYSDNSAYCFGCDYSEQS' A
#
# COMPACT_ATOMS: atom_id res chain seq x y z
N MET A 1 12.27 5.96 20.16
CA MET A 1 11.99 5.67 19.56
C MET A 1 11.93 5.96 18.44
N GLU A 2 11.95 5.61 17.63
CA GLU A 2 11.88 5.99 16.51
C GLU A 2 10.68 5.94 15.99
N GLU A 3 10.28 6.70 15.12
CA GLU A 3 9.08 6.62 14.62
C GLU A 3 9.01 5.74 13.50
N LYS A 4 7.96 5.15 13.15
CA LYS A 4 7.80 4.42 12.02
C LYS A 4 7.59 5.26 10.91
N LYS A 5 8.31 5.19 9.89
CA LYS A 5 8.14 5.96 8.74
C LYS A 5 7.43 5.18 7.71
N ASN A 6 6.44 5.70 7.06
CA ASN A 6 5.73 5.04 5.97
C ASN A 6 6.38 5.38 4.70
N ASP A 7 7.47 4.74 4.38
CA ASP A 7 8.16 5.01 3.13
C ASP A 7 7.63 4.14 2.04
N PHE A 8 7.32 4.74 0.91
CA PHE A 8 6.81 3.99 -0.23
C PHE A 8 7.89 3.04 -0.75
N ILE A 9 7.52 1.80 -1.00
CA ILE A 9 8.43 0.81 -1.51
C ILE A 9 8.16 0.54 -2.97
N LYS A 10 6.96 0.13 -3.33
CA LYS A 10 6.65 -0.24 -4.70
C LYS A 10 5.17 -0.30 -4.91
N HIS A 11 4.77 -0.36 -6.17
CA HIS A 11 3.38 -0.55 -6.51
C HIS A 11 3.13 -2.04 -6.72
N GLU A 12 1.94 -2.49 -6.43
CA GLU A 12 1.55 -3.88 -6.59
C GLU A 12 0.14 -3.94 -7.14
N PRO A 13 -0.27 -5.07 -7.66
CA PRO A 13 -1.65 -5.21 -8.10
C PRO A 13 -2.58 -5.21 -6.91
N CYS A 14 -3.70 -4.52 -7.05
CA CYS A 14 -4.67 -4.44 -5.98
C CYS A 14 -5.56 -5.68 -5.97
N PRO A 15 -5.63 -6.39 -4.87
CA PRO A 15 -6.46 -7.60 -4.84
C PRO A 15 -7.95 -7.30 -4.77
N SER A 16 -8.33 -6.09 -4.46
CA SER A 16 -9.72 -5.76 -4.34
C SER A 16 -10.33 -5.30 -5.65
N CYS A 17 -9.70 -4.39 -6.35
CA CYS A 17 -10.27 -3.91 -7.60
C CYS A 17 -9.59 -4.49 -8.83
N GLY A 18 -8.56 -5.26 -8.66
CA GLY A 18 -7.91 -5.89 -9.79
C GLY A 18 -7.03 -4.98 -10.62
N SER A 19 -6.72 -3.81 -10.10
CA SER A 19 -5.87 -2.92 -10.85
C SER A 19 -4.48 -3.49 -10.97
N LYS A 20 -3.78 -3.10 -12.01
CA LYS A 20 -2.48 -3.65 -12.23
C LYS A 20 -1.46 -3.17 -11.24
N ASP A 21 -1.46 -1.91 -10.88
CA ASP A 21 -0.43 -1.38 -10.01
C ASP A 21 -0.90 -0.18 -9.22
N ASN A 22 -2.15 -0.16 -8.81
CA ASN A 22 -2.65 0.93 -8.01
C ASN A 22 -2.46 0.75 -6.52
N LEU A 23 -1.92 -0.37 -6.08
CA LEU A 23 -1.69 -0.59 -4.68
C LEU A 23 -0.28 -0.17 -4.32
N ALA A 24 -0.14 0.81 -3.45
CA ALA A 24 1.16 1.26 -3.02
C ALA A 24 1.55 0.55 -1.73
N ARG A 25 2.70 -0.07 -1.72
CA ARG A 25 3.17 -0.81 -0.55
C ARG A 25 4.18 0.05 0.19
N TYR A 26 4.08 0.06 1.50
CA TYR A 26 4.93 0.90 2.32
C TYR A 26 5.79 0.07 3.28
N SER A 27 6.81 0.71 3.81
CA SER A 27 7.82 -0.01 4.58
C SER A 27 7.32 -0.53 5.92
N ASP A 28 6.19 -0.04 6.40
CA ASP A 28 5.66 -0.53 7.65
C ASP A 28 4.66 -1.65 7.45
N ASN A 29 4.68 -2.28 6.27
CA ASN A 29 3.80 -3.38 5.92
C ASN A 29 2.38 -2.93 5.65
N SER A 30 2.14 -1.65 5.51
CA SER A 30 0.84 -1.18 5.14
C SER A 30 0.77 -0.99 3.63
N ALA A 31 -0.41 -0.83 3.11
CA ALA A 31 -0.60 -0.63 1.69
C ALA A 31 -1.90 0.14 1.45
N TYR A 32 -1.95 0.86 0.36
CA TYR A 32 -3.12 1.65 0.05
C TYR A 32 -3.34 1.64 -1.45
N CYS A 33 -4.57 1.38 -1.87
CA CYS A 33 -4.90 1.37 -3.28
C CYS A 33 -5.54 2.69 -3.66
N PHE A 34 -5.01 3.33 -4.68
CA PHE A 34 -5.55 4.60 -5.12
C PHE A 34 -6.73 4.45 -6.07
N GLY A 35 -7.04 3.25 -6.48
CA GLY A 35 -8.14 3.03 -7.39
C GLY A 35 -9.46 2.72 -6.71
N CYS A 36 -9.43 2.09 -5.55
CA CYS A 36 -10.67 1.70 -4.90
C CYS A 36 -10.65 1.90 -3.39
N ASP A 37 -9.67 2.62 -2.89
CA ASP A 37 -9.61 2.92 -1.45
C ASP A 37 -9.36 1.71 -0.59
N TYR A 38 -8.94 0.61 -1.16
CA TYR A 38 -8.58 -0.55 -0.39
C TYR A 38 -7.29 -0.25 0.38
N SER A 39 -7.20 -0.68 1.61
CA SER A 39 -5.98 -0.45 2.34
C SER A 39 -5.69 -1.61 3.27
N GLU A 40 -4.42 -1.81 3.57
CA GLU A 40 -3.98 -2.82 4.50
C GLU A 40 -3.16 -2.14 5.57
N GLN A 41 -3.34 -2.57 6.80
CA GLN A 41 -2.57 -2.00 7.88
C GLN A 41 -1.61 -3.03 8.41
N SER A 42 -0.50 -2.57 8.93
CA SER A 42 0.52 -3.49 9.43
C SER A 42 0.15 -4.13 10.74
#